data_b124dbb472b6f7ecece715249b293bb7
#
_entry.id   b124dbb472b6f7ecece715249b293bb7
#
_cell.length_a   1.000
_cell.length_b   1.000
_cell.length_c   1.000
_cell.angle_alpha   90.00
_cell.angle_beta   90.00
_cell.angle_gamma   90.00
#
_symmetry.space_group_name_H-M   'P 1'
#
loop_
_entity.id
_entity.type
_entity.pdbx_description
1 polymer ?
#
loop_
_entity_poly.entity_id
_entity_poly.type
_entity_poly.pdbx_seq_one_letter_code
_entity_poly.pdbx_strand_id
1 'polypeptide(L)'
;MDLVAWLICIIAAIGFAFDIYELLMLPLILRPALTELIGSPPGTPKGDFWFGMLFYVPAFAGGIFGLLGGYLTDRLGRRRVLTWSILLYACSAFLAGFSTNIYMLLFFRSTTFIGVCVEFVAAVAWLAELFPNPAQREKALGYTQAFSSIGGLLVAVANGIAIDYAQHFPAISIPEFLQPILGGAIAPEHAHEPWRYTLMSGLIPALPLLVIRPFLPESPVWAERRKAG
;
A
#
# COMPACT_ATOMS: atom_id res chain seq x y z
N MET A 1 1.07 27.21 13.72
CA MET A 1 0.26 26.12 13.12
C MET A 1 -0.83 25.77 14.10
N ASP A 2 -2.06 25.76 13.65
CA ASP A 2 -3.21 25.41 14.46
C ASP A 2 -3.23 23.91 14.76
N LEU A 3 -3.91 23.50 15.82
CA LEU A 3 -4.02 22.09 16.22
C LEU A 3 -4.49 21.19 15.05
N VAL A 4 -5.42 21.68 14.25
CA VAL A 4 -5.93 20.98 13.06
C VAL A 4 -4.82 20.74 12.03
N ALA A 5 -3.98 21.73 11.77
CA ALA A 5 -2.85 21.59 10.84
C ALA A 5 -1.82 20.54 11.33
N TRP A 6 -1.56 20.49 12.63
CA TRP A 6 -0.71 19.46 13.22
C TRP A 6 -1.33 18.05 13.10
N LEU A 7 -2.62 17.91 13.37
CA LEU A 7 -3.33 16.62 13.19
C LEU A 7 -3.28 16.13 11.74
N ILE A 8 -3.46 17.03 10.78
CA ILE A 8 -3.35 16.72 9.36
C ILE A 8 -1.94 16.24 9.00
N CYS A 9 -0.90 16.91 9.50
CA CYS A 9 0.49 16.49 9.28
C CYS A 9 0.77 15.11 9.87
N ILE A 10 0.26 14.81 11.06
CA ILE A 10 0.42 13.49 11.70
C ILE A 10 -0.26 12.40 10.88
N ILE A 11 -1.49 12.64 10.45
CA ILE A 11 -2.26 11.68 9.63
C ILE A 11 -1.58 11.46 8.27
N ALA A 12 -1.07 12.52 7.65
CA ALA A 12 -0.30 12.41 6.42
C ALA A 12 1.03 11.66 6.62
N ALA A 13 1.74 11.92 7.72
CA ALA A 13 2.97 11.19 8.06
C ALA A 13 2.72 9.69 8.27
N ILE A 14 1.61 9.35 8.91
CA ILE A 14 1.16 7.96 9.05
C ILE A 14 0.89 7.36 7.65
N GLY A 15 0.16 8.04 6.77
CA GLY A 15 -0.09 7.59 5.39
C GLY A 15 1.21 7.30 4.64
N PHE A 16 2.14 8.24 4.60
CA PHE A 16 3.45 8.06 3.96
C PHE A 16 4.30 6.95 4.60
N ALA A 17 4.19 6.73 5.92
CA ALA A 17 4.85 5.60 6.57
C ALA A 17 4.31 4.26 6.04
N PHE A 18 3.02 4.19 5.70
CA PHE A 18 2.43 2.99 5.11
C PHE A 18 2.73 2.81 3.64
N ASP A 19 2.91 3.89 2.89
CA ASP A 19 3.44 3.81 1.53
C ASP A 19 4.82 3.15 1.52
N ILE A 20 5.71 3.55 2.44
CA ILE A 20 7.03 2.93 2.61
C ILE A 20 6.92 1.49 3.14
N TYR A 21 5.98 1.23 4.04
CA TYR A 21 5.68 -0.13 4.52
C TYR A 21 5.37 -1.08 3.36
N GLU A 22 4.45 -0.71 2.48
CA GLU A 22 4.06 -1.50 1.31
C GLU A 22 5.19 -1.64 0.28
N LEU A 23 5.99 -0.58 0.08
CA LEU A 23 7.13 -0.60 -0.83
C LEU A 23 8.19 -1.60 -0.37
N LEU A 24 8.55 -1.56 0.92
CA LEU A 24 9.63 -2.37 1.49
C LEU A 24 9.18 -3.79 1.87
N MET A 25 7.90 -4.09 1.79
CA MET A 25 7.36 -5.43 2.02
C MET A 25 7.88 -6.44 0.99
N LEU A 26 7.97 -6.06 -0.29
CA LEU A 26 8.33 -6.97 -1.37
C LEU A 26 9.69 -7.68 -1.15
N PRO A 27 10.79 -6.99 -0.83
CA PRO A 27 12.07 -7.67 -0.58
C PRO A 27 12.02 -8.73 0.53
N LEU A 28 11.19 -8.51 1.55
CA LEU A 28 11.07 -9.40 2.70
C LEU A 28 10.34 -10.70 2.36
N ILE A 29 9.31 -10.62 1.51
CA ILE A 29 8.46 -11.76 1.17
C ILE A 29 8.93 -12.54 -0.07
N LEU A 30 9.78 -11.93 -0.88
CA LEU A 30 10.03 -12.38 -2.25
C LEU A 30 10.61 -13.78 -2.30
N ARG A 31 11.64 -14.07 -1.48
CA ARG A 31 12.31 -15.38 -1.49
C ARG A 31 11.36 -16.53 -1.15
N PRO A 32 10.62 -16.51 -0.02
CA PRO A 32 9.68 -17.57 0.30
C PRO A 32 8.53 -17.65 -0.72
N ALA A 33 7.99 -16.52 -1.17
CA ALA A 33 6.92 -16.50 -2.15
C ALA A 33 7.32 -17.13 -3.50
N LEU A 34 8.51 -16.80 -4.04
CA LEU A 34 8.99 -17.40 -5.28
C LEU A 34 9.27 -18.90 -5.11
N THR A 35 9.85 -19.30 -3.97
CA THR A 35 10.10 -20.71 -3.69
C THR A 35 8.80 -21.51 -3.66
N GLU A 36 7.76 -21.01 -3.03
CA GLU A 36 6.46 -21.67 -2.97
C GLU A 36 5.74 -21.65 -4.31
N LEU A 37 5.59 -20.48 -4.94
CA LEU A 37 4.68 -20.32 -6.10
C LEU A 37 5.29 -20.85 -7.42
N ILE A 38 6.62 -20.87 -7.56
CA ILE A 38 7.28 -21.28 -8.81
C ILE A 38 8.42 -22.29 -8.63
N GLY A 39 8.71 -22.72 -7.39
CA GLY A 39 9.79 -23.65 -7.08
C GLY A 39 11.20 -23.12 -7.39
N SER A 40 11.37 -21.80 -7.52
CA SER A 40 12.61 -21.19 -7.99
C SER A 40 12.93 -19.93 -7.18
N PRO A 41 13.85 -20.02 -6.19
CA PRO A 41 14.22 -18.86 -5.39
C PRO A 41 15.02 -17.83 -6.22
N PRO A 42 15.19 -16.60 -5.71
CA PRO A 42 16.14 -15.63 -6.27
C PRO A 42 17.55 -16.20 -6.35
N GLY A 43 18.31 -15.85 -7.39
CA GLY A 43 19.59 -16.43 -7.73
C GLY A 43 19.51 -17.57 -8.76
N THR A 44 18.31 -17.91 -9.21
CA THR A 44 18.07 -18.78 -10.36
C THR A 44 17.53 -17.96 -11.54
N PRO A 45 17.81 -18.34 -12.81
CA PRO A 45 17.34 -17.56 -13.97
C PRO A 45 15.83 -17.30 -13.96
N LYS A 46 15.04 -18.30 -13.57
CA LYS A 46 13.57 -18.17 -13.45
C LYS A 46 13.17 -17.31 -12.25
N GLY A 47 13.84 -17.47 -11.10
CA GLY A 47 13.61 -16.67 -9.90
C GLY A 47 13.94 -15.20 -10.14
N ASP A 48 15.07 -14.91 -10.79
CA ASP A 48 15.51 -13.53 -11.09
C ASP A 48 14.59 -12.85 -12.12
N PHE A 49 14.09 -13.59 -13.11
CA PHE A 49 13.08 -13.08 -14.04
C PHE A 49 11.81 -12.63 -13.29
N TRP A 50 11.27 -13.49 -12.43
CA TRP A 50 10.04 -13.16 -11.67
C TRP A 50 10.27 -12.11 -10.60
N PHE A 51 11.48 -12.06 -10.01
CA PHE A 51 11.90 -10.95 -9.17
C PHE A 51 11.75 -9.62 -9.90
N GLY A 52 12.34 -9.55 -11.12
CA GLY A 52 12.24 -8.36 -11.96
C GLY A 52 10.78 -8.01 -12.30
N MET A 53 9.98 -9.02 -12.68
CA MET A 53 8.56 -8.81 -13.02
C MET A 53 7.75 -8.26 -11.83
N LEU A 54 7.94 -8.81 -10.62
CA LEU A 54 7.25 -8.36 -9.41
C LEU A 54 7.70 -6.97 -8.93
N PHE A 55 8.83 -6.48 -9.41
CA PHE A 55 9.32 -5.13 -9.13
C PHE A 55 8.95 -4.14 -10.22
N TYR A 56 9.29 -4.45 -11.48
CA TYR A 56 9.14 -3.48 -12.59
C TYR A 56 7.69 -3.30 -13.05
N VAL A 57 6.91 -4.37 -13.15
CA VAL A 57 5.51 -4.26 -13.62
C VAL A 57 4.66 -3.43 -12.66
N PRO A 58 4.68 -3.65 -11.33
CA PRO A 58 4.00 -2.77 -10.38
C PRO A 58 4.51 -1.33 -10.43
N ALA A 59 5.83 -1.10 -10.55
CA ALA A 59 6.39 0.23 -10.62
C ALA A 59 5.93 1.00 -11.88
N PHE A 60 5.91 0.34 -13.04
CA PHE A 60 5.37 0.92 -14.28
C PHE A 60 3.88 1.23 -14.17
N ALA A 61 3.09 0.28 -13.68
CA ALA A 61 1.66 0.48 -13.45
C ALA A 61 1.40 1.64 -12.48
N GLY A 62 2.12 1.67 -11.34
CA GLY A 62 2.04 2.75 -10.37
C GLY A 62 2.40 4.12 -10.95
N GLY A 63 3.45 4.20 -11.78
CA GLY A 63 3.84 5.44 -12.45
C GLY A 63 2.75 5.97 -13.39
N ILE A 64 2.21 5.12 -14.27
CA ILE A 64 1.15 5.49 -15.22
C ILE A 64 -0.12 5.91 -14.47
N PHE A 65 -0.58 5.06 -13.54
CA PHE A 65 -1.81 5.33 -12.79
C PHE A 65 -1.64 6.43 -11.72
N GLY A 66 -0.41 6.67 -11.24
CA GLY A 66 -0.10 7.83 -10.40
C GLY A 66 -0.33 9.15 -11.12
N LEU A 67 0.06 9.26 -12.40
CA LEU A 67 -0.24 10.42 -13.24
C LEU A 67 -1.76 10.61 -13.44
N LEU A 68 -2.47 9.52 -13.74
CA LEU A 68 -3.94 9.54 -13.82
C LEU A 68 -4.58 9.89 -12.47
N GLY A 69 -3.97 9.44 -11.38
CA GLY A 69 -4.36 9.77 -10.01
C GLY A 69 -4.31 11.27 -9.73
N GLY A 70 -3.30 11.98 -10.24
CA GLY A 70 -3.22 13.44 -10.21
C GLY A 70 -4.45 14.10 -10.85
N TYR A 71 -4.79 13.69 -12.08
CA TYR A 71 -5.99 14.16 -12.78
C TYR A 71 -7.28 13.85 -11.99
N LEU A 72 -7.42 12.63 -11.47
CA LEU A 72 -8.57 12.24 -10.66
C LEU A 72 -8.67 13.06 -9.38
N THR A 73 -7.53 13.36 -8.75
CA THR A 73 -7.43 14.18 -7.55
C THR A 73 -7.95 15.58 -7.78
N ASP A 74 -7.64 16.18 -8.93
CA ASP A 74 -8.17 17.49 -9.31
C ASP A 74 -9.67 17.47 -9.60
N ARG A 75 -10.18 16.39 -10.18
CA ARG A 75 -11.60 16.28 -10.60
C ARG A 75 -12.53 15.83 -9.47
N LEU A 76 -12.14 14.82 -8.69
CA LEU A 76 -12.99 14.18 -7.67
C LEU A 76 -12.79 14.75 -6.27
N GLY A 77 -11.69 15.46 -6.03
CA GLY A 77 -11.29 15.99 -4.73
C GLY A 77 -10.25 15.10 -4.03
N ARG A 78 -9.40 15.76 -3.24
CA ARG A 78 -8.26 15.13 -2.58
C ARG A 78 -8.70 14.05 -1.59
N ARG A 79 -9.67 14.37 -0.75
CA ARG A 79 -10.20 13.46 0.28
C ARG A 79 -10.76 12.16 -0.29
N ARG A 80 -11.54 12.24 -1.37
CA ARG A 80 -12.14 11.05 -2.00
C ARG A 80 -11.08 10.15 -2.61
N VAL A 81 -10.16 10.70 -3.36
CA VAL A 81 -9.09 9.93 -4.00
C VAL A 81 -8.21 9.28 -2.95
N LEU A 82 -7.83 9.99 -1.88
CA LEU A 82 -7.10 9.45 -0.75
C LEU A 82 -7.82 8.25 -0.10
N THR A 83 -9.12 8.34 0.12
CA THR A 83 -9.89 7.25 0.74
C THR A 83 -9.96 6.01 -0.18
N TRP A 84 -10.24 6.21 -1.47
CA TRP A 84 -10.34 5.11 -2.42
C TRP A 84 -8.99 4.45 -2.72
N SER A 85 -7.90 5.23 -2.79
CA SER A 85 -6.56 4.67 -3.02
C SER A 85 -6.09 3.81 -1.84
N ILE A 86 -6.34 4.23 -0.60
CA ILE A 86 -6.05 3.40 0.58
C ILE A 86 -6.86 2.11 0.58
N LEU A 87 -8.15 2.19 0.28
CA LEU A 87 -9.00 1.01 0.18
C LEU A 87 -8.48 0.04 -0.88
N LEU A 88 -8.08 0.58 -2.05
CA LEU A 88 -7.53 -0.23 -3.13
C LEU A 88 -6.27 -0.96 -2.70
N TYR A 89 -5.24 -0.25 -2.18
CA TYR A 89 -3.98 -0.91 -1.85
C TYR A 89 -4.11 -1.83 -0.63
N ALA A 90 -4.89 -1.46 0.39
CA ALA A 90 -5.08 -2.29 1.57
C ALA A 90 -5.80 -3.61 1.26
N CYS A 91 -6.89 -3.54 0.48
CA CYS A 91 -7.58 -4.75 0.02
C CYS A 91 -6.69 -5.60 -0.90
N SER A 92 -5.94 -4.97 -1.82
CA SER A 92 -5.05 -5.68 -2.73
C SER A 92 -3.90 -6.37 -1.99
N ALA A 93 -3.27 -5.70 -1.01
CA ALA A 93 -2.22 -6.28 -0.19
C ALA A 93 -2.74 -7.46 0.64
N PHE A 94 -3.92 -7.31 1.25
CA PHE A 94 -4.55 -8.40 1.99
C PHE A 94 -4.85 -9.60 1.08
N LEU A 95 -5.45 -9.37 -0.08
CA LEU A 95 -5.75 -10.42 -1.06
C LEU A 95 -4.50 -11.05 -1.65
N ALA A 96 -3.38 -10.32 -1.75
CA ALA A 96 -2.11 -10.87 -2.19
C ALA A 96 -1.62 -12.03 -1.30
N GLY A 97 -1.95 -12.02 0.00
CA GLY A 97 -1.66 -13.12 0.92
C GLY A 97 -2.36 -14.45 0.56
N PHE A 98 -3.44 -14.40 -0.21
CA PHE A 98 -4.15 -15.59 -0.71
C PHE A 98 -3.65 -16.07 -2.08
N SER A 99 -2.59 -15.50 -2.63
CA SER A 99 -2.08 -15.87 -3.96
C SER A 99 -1.69 -17.34 -4.02
N THR A 100 -2.27 -18.06 -5.00
CA THR A 100 -2.00 -19.47 -5.28
C THR A 100 -1.05 -19.67 -6.46
N ASN A 101 -0.80 -18.62 -7.22
CA ASN A 101 0.13 -18.61 -8.33
C ASN A 101 0.81 -17.23 -8.47
N ILE A 102 1.90 -17.21 -9.22
CA ILE A 102 2.76 -16.03 -9.37
C ILE A 102 2.05 -14.87 -10.11
N TYR A 103 1.15 -15.18 -11.05
CA TYR A 103 0.41 -14.16 -11.80
C TYR A 103 -0.58 -13.42 -10.92
N MET A 104 -1.23 -14.15 -10.01
CA MET A 104 -2.13 -13.57 -9.01
C MET A 104 -1.36 -12.64 -8.05
N LEU A 105 -0.18 -13.08 -7.60
CA LEU A 105 0.69 -12.23 -6.78
C LEU A 105 1.11 -10.97 -7.54
N LEU A 106 1.50 -11.10 -8.82
CA LEU A 106 1.85 -9.98 -9.68
C LEU A 106 0.68 -9.00 -9.85
N PHE A 107 -0.52 -9.51 -10.07
CA PHE A 107 -1.73 -8.68 -10.21
C PHE A 107 -2.00 -7.87 -8.93
N PHE A 108 -2.05 -8.54 -7.77
CA PHE A 108 -2.32 -7.84 -6.51
C PHE A 108 -1.19 -6.90 -6.10
N ARG A 109 0.08 -7.24 -6.37
CA ARG A 109 1.20 -6.32 -6.17
C ARG A 109 1.09 -5.08 -7.07
N SER A 110 0.66 -5.25 -8.31
CA SER A 110 0.46 -4.12 -9.23
C SER A 110 -0.67 -3.21 -8.77
N THR A 111 -1.81 -3.77 -8.37
CA THR A 111 -2.94 -2.97 -7.84
C THR A 111 -2.62 -2.30 -6.51
N THR A 112 -1.86 -2.95 -5.63
CA THR A 112 -1.34 -2.35 -4.40
C THR A 112 -0.48 -1.14 -4.74
N PHE A 113 0.47 -1.27 -5.65
CA PHE A 113 1.39 -0.21 -6.02
C PHE A 113 0.70 0.97 -6.72
N ILE A 114 -0.31 0.70 -7.55
CA ILE A 114 -1.18 1.74 -8.12
C ILE A 114 -1.85 2.54 -7.01
N GLY A 115 -2.44 1.86 -6.02
CA GLY A 115 -3.09 2.53 -4.89
C GLY A 115 -2.13 3.42 -4.09
N VAL A 116 -0.92 2.91 -3.80
CA VAL A 116 0.15 3.65 -3.10
C VAL A 116 0.57 4.89 -3.89
N CYS A 117 0.84 4.76 -5.20
CA CYS A 117 1.25 5.90 -6.04
C CYS A 117 0.15 6.97 -6.15
N VAL A 118 -1.09 6.58 -6.32
CA VAL A 118 -2.24 7.51 -6.37
C VAL A 118 -2.42 8.20 -5.02
N GLU A 119 -2.31 7.46 -3.91
CA GLU A 119 -2.37 8.01 -2.56
C GLU A 119 -1.28 9.04 -2.32
N PHE A 120 -0.05 8.72 -2.64
CA PHE A 120 1.09 9.61 -2.50
C PHE A 120 0.89 10.93 -3.24
N VAL A 121 0.49 10.89 -4.51
CA VAL A 121 0.22 12.09 -5.32
C VAL A 121 -0.89 12.94 -4.70
N ALA A 122 -1.99 12.31 -4.29
CA ALA A 122 -3.11 13.01 -3.68
C ALA A 122 -2.76 13.63 -2.32
N ALA A 123 -1.97 12.93 -1.49
CA ALA A 123 -1.54 13.40 -0.18
C ALA A 123 -0.58 14.58 -0.26
N VAL A 124 0.40 14.52 -1.17
CA VAL A 124 1.34 15.63 -1.40
C VAL A 124 0.60 16.87 -1.91
N ALA A 125 -0.31 16.71 -2.88
CA ALA A 125 -1.13 17.81 -3.39
C ALA A 125 -1.99 18.43 -2.28
N TRP A 126 -2.64 17.60 -1.47
CA TRP A 126 -3.47 18.04 -0.36
C TRP A 126 -2.69 18.83 0.69
N LEU A 127 -1.52 18.31 1.12
CA LEU A 127 -0.64 19.01 2.05
C LEU A 127 -0.15 20.34 1.47
N ALA A 128 0.23 20.38 0.20
CA ALA A 128 0.72 21.59 -0.47
C ALA A 128 -0.34 22.70 -0.51
N GLU A 129 -1.61 22.33 -0.64
CA GLU A 129 -2.74 23.28 -0.68
C GLU A 129 -3.20 23.74 0.71
N LEU A 130 -2.98 22.94 1.75
CA LEU A 130 -3.30 23.31 3.13
C LEU A 130 -2.34 24.34 3.73
N PHE A 131 -1.12 24.45 3.20
CA PHE A 131 -0.10 25.37 3.68
C PHE A 131 0.24 26.42 2.60
N PRO A 132 -0.47 27.57 2.55
CA PRO A 132 -0.23 28.63 1.57
C PRO A 132 1.17 29.25 1.70
N ASN A 133 1.70 29.34 2.93
CA ASN A 133 3.04 29.87 3.16
C ASN A 133 4.12 28.86 2.73
N PRO A 134 5.02 29.22 1.76
CA PRO A 134 6.04 28.31 1.25
C PRO A 134 6.92 27.67 2.34
N ALA A 135 7.39 28.46 3.30
CA ALA A 135 8.25 27.96 4.37
C ALA A 135 7.53 26.95 5.31
N GLN A 136 6.25 27.14 5.57
CA GLN A 136 5.45 26.21 6.36
C GLN A 136 5.16 24.92 5.56
N ARG A 137 4.89 25.07 4.25
CA ARG A 137 4.66 23.94 3.34
C ARG A 137 5.89 23.04 3.23
N GLU A 138 7.07 23.63 3.03
CA GLU A 138 8.33 22.87 2.95
C GLU A 138 8.60 22.12 4.26
N LYS A 139 8.40 22.77 5.41
CA LYS A 139 8.53 22.10 6.72
C LYS A 139 7.53 20.97 6.88
N ALA A 140 6.26 21.18 6.55
CA ALA A 140 5.22 20.15 6.66
C ALA A 140 5.54 18.95 5.79
N LEU A 141 5.90 19.16 4.52
CA LEU A 141 6.29 18.08 3.60
C LEU A 141 7.59 17.40 4.05
N GLY A 142 8.60 18.16 4.49
CA GLY A 142 9.87 17.60 4.97
C GLY A 142 9.70 16.72 6.20
N TYR A 143 8.97 17.16 7.21
CA TYR A 143 8.71 16.36 8.41
C TYR A 143 7.86 15.13 8.13
N THR A 144 6.80 15.25 7.35
CA THR A 144 5.95 14.09 7.01
C THR A 144 6.73 13.04 6.24
N GLN A 145 7.61 13.44 5.31
CA GLN A 145 8.49 12.51 4.57
C GLN A 145 9.57 11.90 5.47
N ALA A 146 10.15 12.65 6.40
CA ALA A 146 11.14 12.12 7.35
C ALA A 146 10.52 11.03 8.24
N PHE A 147 9.30 11.26 8.75
CA PHE A 147 8.57 10.26 9.55
C PHE A 147 8.13 9.05 8.73
N SER A 148 8.00 9.15 7.41
CA SER A 148 7.63 8.02 6.56
C SER A 148 8.63 6.87 6.62
N SER A 149 9.91 7.14 6.89
CA SER A 149 10.95 6.12 7.02
C SER A 149 10.70 5.10 8.16
N ILE A 150 9.86 5.46 9.14
CA ILE A 150 9.39 4.52 10.19
C ILE A 150 8.64 3.33 9.58
N GLY A 151 8.01 3.50 8.42
CA GLY A 151 7.31 2.43 7.69
C GLY A 151 8.21 1.22 7.42
N GLY A 152 9.48 1.45 7.10
CA GLY A 152 10.46 0.38 6.89
C GLY A 152 10.73 -0.43 8.16
N LEU A 153 10.83 0.23 9.31
CA LEU A 153 10.96 -0.45 10.60
C LEU A 153 9.69 -1.26 10.94
N LEU A 154 8.53 -0.66 10.72
CA LEU A 154 7.24 -1.31 11.01
C LEU A 154 7.05 -2.60 10.18
N VAL A 155 7.37 -2.59 8.89
CA VAL A 155 7.25 -3.79 8.06
C VAL A 155 8.26 -4.86 8.44
N ALA A 156 9.48 -4.47 8.85
CA ALA A 156 10.47 -5.42 9.34
C ALA A 156 10.01 -6.11 10.63
N VAL A 157 9.42 -5.34 11.56
CA VAL A 157 8.83 -5.89 12.79
C VAL A 157 7.65 -6.80 12.46
N ALA A 158 6.73 -6.39 11.59
CA ALA A 158 5.59 -7.20 11.19
C ALA A 158 6.02 -8.52 10.54
N ASN A 159 7.03 -8.48 9.66
CA ASN A 159 7.60 -9.68 9.06
C ASN A 159 8.28 -10.58 10.10
N GLY A 160 9.00 -10.02 11.07
CA GLY A 160 9.56 -10.77 12.19
C GLY A 160 8.49 -11.48 13.00
N ILE A 161 7.42 -10.78 13.37
CA ILE A 161 6.26 -11.38 14.07
C ILE A 161 5.63 -12.48 13.20
N ALA A 162 5.47 -12.28 11.90
CA ALA A 162 4.94 -13.30 11.01
C ALA A 162 5.82 -14.54 10.98
N ILE A 163 7.15 -14.40 10.96
CA ILE A 163 8.11 -15.53 10.98
C ILE A 163 8.01 -16.28 12.33
N ASP A 164 7.99 -15.58 13.45
CA ASP A 164 8.05 -16.20 14.76
C ASP A 164 6.72 -16.84 15.18
N TYR A 165 5.60 -16.28 14.74
CA TYR A 165 4.26 -16.65 15.21
C TYR A 165 3.33 -17.22 14.14
N ALA A 166 3.79 -17.46 12.91
CA ALA A 166 2.95 -17.98 11.80
C ALA A 166 2.14 -19.21 12.19
N GLN A 167 2.75 -20.13 12.94
CA GLN A 167 2.10 -21.38 13.37
C GLN A 167 0.97 -21.19 14.40
N HIS A 168 0.94 -20.02 15.06
CA HIS A 168 -0.09 -19.67 16.04
C HIS A 168 -1.25 -18.88 15.41
N PHE A 169 -1.06 -18.38 14.21
CA PHE A 169 -2.11 -17.66 13.48
C PHE A 169 -3.10 -18.66 12.84
N PRO A 170 -4.34 -18.24 12.58
CA PRO A 170 -5.30 -19.05 11.85
C PRO A 170 -4.74 -19.50 10.50
N ALA A 171 -4.92 -20.76 10.15
CA ALA A 171 -4.51 -21.30 8.86
C ALA A 171 -5.19 -20.52 7.70
N ILE A 172 -4.42 -20.13 6.72
CA ILE A 172 -4.93 -19.41 5.55
C ILE A 172 -5.54 -20.44 4.60
N SER A 173 -6.84 -20.32 4.34
CA SER A 173 -7.57 -21.17 3.40
C SER A 173 -8.46 -20.33 2.50
N ILE A 174 -8.65 -20.78 1.28
CA ILE A 174 -9.57 -20.17 0.32
C ILE A 174 -10.89 -20.93 0.35
N PRO A 175 -12.03 -20.27 0.66
CA PRO A 175 -13.34 -20.89 0.59
C PRO A 175 -13.61 -21.53 -0.78
N GLU A 176 -14.25 -22.67 -0.83
CA GLU A 176 -14.46 -23.45 -2.07
C GLU A 176 -15.10 -22.62 -3.19
N PHE A 177 -16.06 -21.74 -2.84
CA PHE A 177 -16.73 -20.90 -3.84
C PHE A 177 -15.82 -19.82 -4.48
N LEU A 178 -14.68 -19.48 -3.85
CA LEU A 178 -13.69 -18.52 -4.37
C LEU A 178 -12.52 -19.22 -5.10
N GLN A 179 -12.31 -20.51 -4.91
CA GLN A 179 -11.20 -21.24 -5.53
C GLN A 179 -11.17 -21.15 -7.05
N PRO A 180 -12.31 -21.23 -7.79
CA PRO A 180 -12.30 -21.06 -9.24
C PRO A 180 -11.84 -19.68 -9.69
N ILE A 181 -12.10 -18.64 -8.88
CA ILE A 181 -11.72 -17.25 -9.16
C ILE A 181 -10.27 -16.98 -8.78
N LEU A 182 -9.82 -17.54 -7.66
CA LEU A 182 -8.50 -17.30 -7.06
C LEU A 182 -7.46 -18.38 -7.46
N GLY A 183 -7.75 -19.19 -8.47
CA GLY A 183 -6.78 -20.12 -9.07
C GLY A 183 -6.50 -21.38 -8.28
N GLY A 184 -7.36 -21.77 -7.31
CA GLY A 184 -7.27 -23.02 -6.57
C GLY A 184 -7.22 -22.87 -5.05
N ALA A 185 -6.94 -23.98 -4.35
CA ALA A 185 -6.75 -24.00 -2.90
C ALA A 185 -5.27 -23.78 -2.52
N ILE A 186 -5.04 -23.26 -1.32
CA ILE A 186 -3.70 -23.22 -0.72
C ILE A 186 -3.44 -24.62 -0.13
N ALA A 187 -2.29 -25.19 -0.45
CA ALA A 187 -1.92 -26.49 0.10
C ALA A 187 -1.76 -26.42 1.63
N PRO A 188 -2.17 -27.43 2.39
CA PRO A 188 -2.13 -27.41 3.85
C PRO A 188 -0.74 -27.11 4.43
N GLU A 189 0.33 -27.55 3.78
CA GLU A 189 1.72 -27.27 4.14
C GLU A 189 2.08 -25.79 4.01
N HIS A 190 1.36 -25.04 3.17
CA HIS A 190 1.58 -23.60 2.93
C HIS A 190 0.55 -22.70 3.62
N ALA A 191 -0.34 -23.27 4.44
CA ALA A 191 -1.39 -22.54 5.13
C ALA A 191 -0.88 -21.58 6.22
N HIS A 192 0.36 -21.78 6.69
CA HIS A 192 1.02 -20.98 7.72
C HIS A 192 2.32 -20.31 7.23
N GLU A 193 2.44 -20.06 5.93
CA GLU A 193 3.62 -19.41 5.37
C GLU A 193 3.72 -17.94 5.84
N PRO A 194 4.84 -17.53 6.47
CA PRO A 194 4.99 -16.19 7.05
C PRO A 194 4.79 -15.05 6.05
N TRP A 195 5.23 -15.21 4.80
CA TRP A 195 5.12 -14.19 3.78
C TRP A 195 3.67 -13.79 3.48
N ARG A 196 2.73 -14.71 3.63
CA ARG A 196 1.30 -14.47 3.44
C ARG A 196 0.74 -13.55 4.53
N TYR A 197 1.10 -13.80 5.80
CA TYR A 197 0.70 -12.95 6.93
C TYR A 197 1.37 -11.57 6.86
N THR A 198 2.62 -11.51 6.37
CA THR A 198 3.30 -10.24 6.14
C THR A 198 2.54 -9.38 5.12
N LEU A 199 2.07 -9.96 4.01
CA LEU A 199 1.23 -9.24 3.04
C LEU A 199 -0.11 -8.78 3.65
N MET A 200 -0.78 -9.68 4.38
CA MET A 200 -2.05 -9.37 5.03
C MET A 200 -1.93 -8.28 6.09
N SER A 201 -0.78 -8.16 6.73
CA SER A 201 -0.52 -7.15 7.76
C SER A 201 -0.59 -5.72 7.23
N GLY A 202 -0.46 -5.49 5.92
CA GLY A 202 -0.67 -4.19 5.29
C GLY A 202 -2.09 -3.61 5.48
N LEU A 203 -3.07 -4.46 5.76
CA LEU A 203 -4.43 -4.01 6.09
C LEU A 203 -4.50 -3.30 7.46
N ILE A 204 -3.72 -3.77 8.45
CA ILE A 204 -3.81 -3.27 9.84
C ILE A 204 -3.61 -1.76 9.92
N PRO A 205 -2.55 -1.19 9.33
CA PRO A 205 -2.28 0.24 9.37
C PRO A 205 -3.24 1.07 8.49
N ALA A 206 -3.81 0.46 7.47
CA ALA A 206 -4.77 1.15 6.61
C ALA A 206 -6.13 1.37 7.29
N LEU A 207 -6.55 0.50 8.22
CA LEU A 207 -7.85 0.60 8.90
C LEU A 207 -8.07 1.93 9.62
N PRO A 208 -7.16 2.43 10.48
CA PRO A 208 -7.32 3.75 11.11
C PRO A 208 -7.44 4.89 10.09
N LEU A 209 -6.67 4.84 9.01
CA LEU A 209 -6.70 5.85 7.96
C LEU A 209 -8.02 5.83 7.20
N LEU A 210 -8.57 4.66 6.88
CA LEU A 210 -9.88 4.52 6.25
C LEU A 210 -11.02 5.09 7.10
N VAL A 211 -10.90 4.97 8.43
CA VAL A 211 -11.89 5.51 9.36
C VAL A 211 -11.76 7.04 9.50
N ILE A 212 -10.52 7.55 9.60
CA ILE A 212 -10.27 8.96 9.94
C ILE A 212 -10.37 9.86 8.70
N ARG A 213 -9.84 9.46 7.55
CA ARG A 213 -9.73 10.31 6.35
C ARG A 213 -11.06 10.83 5.79
N PRO A 214 -12.17 10.11 5.79
CA PRO A 214 -13.45 10.65 5.35
C PRO A 214 -13.97 11.85 6.16
N PHE A 215 -13.49 12.01 7.39
CA PHE A 215 -13.88 13.12 8.28
C PHE A 215 -12.95 14.33 8.18
N LEU A 216 -11.81 14.21 7.48
CA LEU A 216 -10.91 15.32 7.29
C LEU A 216 -11.46 16.35 6.31
N PRO A 217 -11.11 17.66 6.48
CA PRO A 217 -11.55 18.70 5.57
C PRO A 217 -10.99 18.47 4.15
N GLU A 218 -11.82 18.81 3.15
CA GLU A 218 -11.37 18.86 1.76
C GLU A 218 -10.41 20.05 1.55
N SER A 219 -9.61 20.03 0.48
CA SER A 219 -8.77 21.16 0.12
C SER A 219 -9.59 22.43 -0.11
N PRO A 220 -9.25 23.55 0.57
CA PRO A 220 -9.90 24.85 0.32
C PRO A 220 -9.79 25.28 -1.13
N VAL A 221 -8.61 25.11 -1.74
CA VAL A 221 -8.33 25.49 -3.12
C VAL A 221 -9.21 24.70 -4.11
N TRP A 222 -9.39 23.41 -3.89
CA TRP A 222 -10.27 22.60 -4.71
C TRP A 222 -11.74 23.00 -4.54
N ALA A 223 -12.17 23.26 -3.29
CA ALA A 223 -13.54 23.66 -3.01
C ALA A 223 -13.91 25.01 -3.68
N GLU A 224 -12.98 25.96 -3.72
CA GLU A 224 -13.15 27.24 -4.41
C GLU A 224 -13.23 27.05 -5.93
N ARG A 225 -12.32 26.29 -6.52
CA ARG A 225 -12.32 26.01 -7.96
C ARG A 225 -13.63 25.36 -8.42
N ARG A 226 -14.17 24.45 -7.63
CA ARG A 226 -15.44 23.79 -7.94
C ARG A 226 -16.65 24.69 -7.86
N LYS A 227 -16.59 25.77 -7.05
CA LYS A 227 -17.66 26.78 -6.98
C LYS A 227 -17.60 27.76 -8.14
N ALA A 228 -16.43 27.95 -8.75
CA ALA A 228 -16.19 28.90 -9.82
C ALA A 228 -16.45 28.31 -11.24
N GLY A 229 -16.53 27.00 -11.42
CA GLY A 229 -16.83 26.31 -12.68
C GLY A 229 -18.07 25.45 -12.61
#